data_2718992ecedebc35089765b9a220d438
#
_entry.id   2718992ecedebc35089765b9a220d438
#
_cell.length_a   1.000
_cell.length_b   1.000
_cell.length_c   1.000
_cell.angle_alpha   90.00
_cell.angle_beta   90.00
_cell.angle_gamma   90.00
#
_symmetry.space_group_name_H-M   'P 1'
#
loop_
_entity.id
_entity.type
_entity.pdbx_description
1 polymer ?
#
loop_
_entity_poly.entity_id
_entity_poly.type
_entity_poly.pdbx_seq_one_letter_code
_entity_poly.pdbx_strand_id
1 'polypeptide(L)'
;MSSSSTGELFVVTNFGESHGPAIGCVIDGCPPAMELTAEDIQKELDRRKPGQSRHVTQRKESDTVEILSGVYEGKTTGTPIALLIRNEDQRSRDYGDIAHQFRPAHADWGYWAKFGIRDPRGGGRASARLTASTVAAGAVAKKWLKDNLGITVRARLTKLGATDVLFEDWSLIDANPFFAANASQIEALEAQMDAVRKSGDSIGAELMVEATGVPAGFGNPVYGRLDAKLAAALMGVNAVKGVEIGEGFAAAGLTGTTNADCMTREGFTSNHAGGILGGISTSAPITARVAIKPTPSVRLPLKSLDEAGNEVEVVTKGRHDPCVGLRAAPVLEAVVALVLMDAALLQRAQVGNFGMTYGEKA
;
A
#
# COMPACT_ATOMS: atom_id res chain seq x y z
N MET A 1 -9.79 -6.63 -20.26
CA MET A 1 -9.26 -5.65 -19.28
C MET A 1 -8.02 -6.25 -18.62
N SER A 2 -6.94 -5.47 -18.50
CA SER A 2 -5.74 -5.90 -17.79
C SER A 2 -5.98 -5.80 -16.27
N SER A 3 -5.82 -6.90 -15.52
CA SER A 3 -5.97 -6.92 -14.07
C SER A 3 -4.65 -6.66 -13.33
N SER A 4 -3.56 -6.44 -14.06
CA SER A 4 -2.24 -6.11 -13.53
C SER A 4 -1.83 -4.67 -13.80
N SER A 5 -2.75 -3.85 -14.36
CA SER A 5 -2.55 -2.42 -14.63
C SER A 5 -3.56 -1.58 -13.85
N THR A 6 -3.15 -0.40 -13.44
CA THR A 6 -3.96 0.62 -12.76
C THR A 6 -3.65 2.00 -13.32
N GLY A 7 -4.57 2.97 -13.16
CA GLY A 7 -4.46 4.33 -13.68
C GLY A 7 -5.11 4.50 -15.05
N GLU A 8 -5.36 5.74 -15.43
CA GLU A 8 -5.94 6.16 -16.72
C GLU A 8 -4.94 6.94 -17.57
N LEU A 9 -4.24 7.91 -16.96
CA LEU A 9 -3.18 8.71 -17.57
C LEU A 9 -1.81 8.38 -17.00
N PHE A 10 -1.73 8.08 -15.70
CA PHE A 10 -0.53 7.54 -15.05
C PHE A 10 -0.71 6.03 -14.84
N VAL A 11 -0.39 5.27 -15.87
CA VAL A 11 -0.66 3.83 -15.92
C VAL A 11 0.52 3.05 -15.39
N VAL A 12 0.26 2.17 -14.41
CA VAL A 12 1.27 1.27 -13.85
C VAL A 12 0.87 -0.17 -14.12
N THR A 13 1.75 -0.93 -14.77
CA THR A 13 1.58 -2.37 -15.01
C THR A 13 2.63 -3.14 -14.23
N ASN A 14 2.21 -3.96 -13.26
CA ASN A 14 3.09 -4.82 -12.47
C ASN A 14 3.26 -6.20 -13.10
N PHE A 15 4.48 -6.75 -13.05
CA PHE A 15 4.84 -8.09 -13.54
C PHE A 15 5.75 -8.84 -12.57
N GLY A 16 5.94 -10.13 -12.85
CA GLY A 16 6.82 -11.03 -12.10
C GLY A 16 6.12 -11.76 -10.96
N GLU A 17 6.84 -12.72 -10.37
CA GLU A 17 6.38 -13.65 -9.34
C GLU A 17 7.31 -13.60 -8.12
N SER A 18 6.79 -13.91 -6.93
CA SER A 18 7.58 -13.82 -5.69
C SER A 18 8.81 -14.72 -5.65
N HIS A 19 8.81 -15.83 -6.40
CA HIS A 19 9.89 -16.79 -6.54
C HIS A 19 10.35 -16.94 -8.00
N GLY A 20 9.91 -16.04 -8.89
CA GLY A 20 10.47 -15.88 -10.22
C GLY A 20 11.84 -15.18 -10.19
N PRO A 21 12.49 -14.95 -11.33
CA PRO A 21 13.80 -14.32 -11.41
C PRO A 21 13.79 -12.85 -10.95
N ALA A 22 12.68 -12.14 -11.19
CA ALA A 22 12.52 -10.74 -10.85
C ALA A 22 11.03 -10.37 -10.72
N ILE A 23 10.79 -9.22 -10.12
CA ILE A 23 9.52 -8.49 -10.15
C ILE A 23 9.79 -7.09 -10.70
N GLY A 24 8.77 -6.41 -11.21
CA GLY A 24 8.95 -5.06 -11.72
C GLY A 24 7.65 -4.39 -12.08
N CYS A 25 7.75 -3.21 -12.63
CA CYS A 25 6.63 -2.49 -13.20
C CYS A 25 7.06 -1.67 -14.43
N VAL A 26 6.08 -1.37 -15.26
CA VAL A 26 6.18 -0.36 -16.30
C VAL A 26 5.23 0.76 -15.93
N ILE A 27 5.74 2.00 -15.93
CA ILE A 27 4.99 3.22 -15.68
C ILE A 27 4.89 3.96 -17.01
N ASP A 28 3.67 4.22 -17.48
CA ASP A 28 3.40 5.04 -18.65
C ASP A 28 2.66 6.33 -18.24
N GLY A 29 2.85 7.40 -19.00
CA GLY A 29 2.25 8.71 -18.72
C GLY A 29 2.94 9.55 -17.64
N CYS A 30 4.16 9.18 -17.21
CA CYS A 30 4.95 10.04 -16.34
C CYS A 30 5.37 11.31 -17.12
N PRO A 31 5.08 12.55 -16.61
CA PRO A 31 5.52 13.77 -17.27
C PRO A 31 7.03 13.82 -17.49
N PRO A 32 7.50 14.44 -18.60
CA PRO A 32 8.91 14.57 -18.88
C PRO A 32 9.61 15.61 -18.00
N ALA A 33 10.94 15.59 -18.04
CA ALA A 33 11.85 16.55 -17.41
C ALA A 33 11.87 16.57 -15.88
N MET A 34 11.23 15.59 -15.22
CA MET A 34 11.39 15.38 -13.77
C MET A 34 12.76 14.75 -13.50
N GLU A 35 13.54 15.30 -12.59
CA GLU A 35 14.75 14.65 -12.09
C GLU A 35 14.38 13.34 -11.39
N LEU A 36 14.99 12.23 -11.82
CA LEU A 36 14.72 10.90 -11.28
C LEU A 36 15.97 10.03 -11.33
N THR A 37 16.36 9.53 -10.16
CA THR A 37 17.47 8.58 -10.01
C THR A 37 16.97 7.29 -9.36
N ALA A 38 17.78 6.23 -9.42
CA ALA A 38 17.49 4.98 -8.72
C ALA A 38 17.44 5.19 -7.20
N GLU A 39 18.23 6.10 -6.67
CA GLU A 39 18.30 6.44 -5.25
C GLU A 39 17.00 7.09 -4.74
N ASP A 40 16.31 7.85 -5.57
CA ASP A 40 15.00 8.43 -5.21
C ASP A 40 13.97 7.33 -4.97
N ILE A 41 14.00 6.28 -5.79
CA ILE A 41 13.12 5.12 -5.66
C ILE A 41 13.57 4.21 -4.52
N GLN A 42 14.89 3.99 -4.39
CA GLN A 42 15.49 3.09 -3.42
C GLN A 42 15.13 3.47 -1.98
N LYS A 43 15.08 4.75 -1.66
CA LYS A 43 14.67 5.26 -0.33
C LYS A 43 13.32 4.72 0.11
N GLU A 44 12.33 4.69 -0.77
CA GLU A 44 11.01 4.14 -0.47
C GLU A 44 11.01 2.61 -0.39
N LEU A 45 11.79 1.95 -1.24
CA LEU A 45 11.98 0.51 -1.19
C LEU A 45 12.69 0.07 0.10
N ASP A 46 13.66 0.85 0.57
CA ASP A 46 14.38 0.60 1.82
C ASP A 46 13.44 0.64 3.02
N ARG A 47 12.47 1.54 3.06
CA ARG A 47 11.44 1.56 4.11
C ARG A 47 10.54 0.32 4.10
N ARG A 48 10.33 -0.31 2.92
CA ARG A 48 9.45 -1.47 2.72
C ARG A 48 10.18 -2.81 2.84
N LYS A 49 11.45 -2.92 2.48
CA LYS A 49 12.18 -4.19 2.31
C LYS A 49 12.09 -5.11 3.55
N PRO A 50 12.22 -6.45 3.38
CA PRO A 50 12.26 -7.38 4.51
C PRO A 50 13.56 -7.27 5.31
N GLY A 51 13.56 -7.83 6.53
CA GLY A 51 14.77 -7.94 7.34
C GLY A 51 15.21 -6.68 8.08
N GLN A 52 14.40 -5.63 8.12
CA GLN A 52 14.73 -4.37 8.82
C GLN A 52 14.66 -4.48 10.35
N SER A 53 13.93 -5.44 10.87
CA SER A 53 13.82 -5.68 12.30
C SER A 53 13.65 -7.16 12.62
N ARG A 54 13.82 -7.52 13.92
CA ARG A 54 13.53 -8.87 14.41
C ARG A 54 12.04 -9.24 14.35
N HIS A 55 11.15 -8.27 14.16
CA HIS A 55 9.69 -8.44 14.18
C HIS A 55 9.09 -8.77 12.81
N VAL A 56 9.89 -8.68 11.74
CA VAL A 56 9.49 -9.01 10.37
C VAL A 56 10.21 -10.25 9.87
N THR A 57 9.85 -10.73 8.69
CA THR A 57 10.49 -11.89 8.07
C THR A 57 12.01 -11.73 7.97
N GLN A 58 12.72 -12.81 8.21
CA GLN A 58 14.19 -12.88 8.10
C GLN A 58 14.69 -13.14 6.67
N ARG A 59 13.81 -13.04 5.67
CA ARG A 59 14.20 -13.05 4.26
C ARG A 59 15.09 -11.82 3.99
N LYS A 60 16.18 -12.03 3.27
CA LYS A 60 17.13 -10.96 2.93
C LYS A 60 17.00 -10.63 1.44
N GLU A 61 16.39 -9.52 1.14
CA GLU A 61 16.29 -8.95 -0.20
C GLU A 61 16.86 -7.53 -0.16
N SER A 62 17.73 -7.21 -1.09
CA SER A 62 18.25 -5.85 -1.22
C SER A 62 17.15 -4.89 -1.71
N ASP A 63 16.20 -5.43 -2.46
CA ASP A 63 15.18 -4.68 -3.22
C ASP A 63 15.82 -3.60 -4.11
N THR A 64 17.05 -3.85 -4.59
CA THR A 64 17.76 -2.92 -5.47
C THR A 64 17.00 -2.73 -6.77
N VAL A 65 16.65 -1.48 -7.08
CA VAL A 65 15.91 -1.14 -8.29
C VAL A 65 16.86 -0.81 -9.43
N GLU A 66 16.56 -1.36 -10.61
CA GLU A 66 17.18 -1.01 -11.89
C GLU A 66 16.16 -0.19 -12.72
N ILE A 67 16.56 0.99 -13.21
CA ILE A 67 15.78 1.76 -14.18
C ILE A 67 16.25 1.33 -15.57
N LEU A 68 15.39 0.69 -16.36
CA LEU A 68 15.74 0.13 -17.66
C LEU A 68 15.38 1.03 -18.84
N SER A 69 14.45 1.99 -18.64
CA SER A 69 14.00 2.92 -19.70
C SER A 69 13.31 4.15 -19.10
N GLY A 70 13.00 5.14 -19.95
CA GLY A 70 12.21 6.31 -19.59
C GLY A 70 12.95 7.40 -18.84
N VAL A 71 14.28 7.26 -18.66
CA VAL A 71 15.15 8.26 -18.03
C VAL A 71 16.40 8.46 -18.91
N TYR A 72 16.73 9.72 -19.18
CA TYR A 72 17.93 10.13 -19.91
C TYR A 72 18.58 11.30 -19.20
N GLU A 73 19.89 11.23 -18.95
CA GLU A 73 20.67 12.24 -18.19
C GLU A 73 20.01 12.63 -16.86
N GLY A 74 19.48 11.63 -16.13
CA GLY A 74 18.85 11.84 -14.82
C GLY A 74 17.45 12.48 -14.87
N LYS A 75 16.83 12.57 -16.04
CA LYS A 75 15.47 13.15 -16.20
C LYS A 75 14.54 12.22 -16.93
N THR A 76 13.27 12.23 -16.52
CA THR A 76 12.21 11.49 -17.22
C THR A 76 12.04 12.02 -18.65
N THR A 77 11.79 11.11 -19.61
CA THR A 77 11.67 11.43 -21.03
C THR A 77 10.23 11.59 -21.50
N GLY A 78 9.23 11.25 -20.65
CA GLY A 78 7.83 11.17 -21.05
C GLY A 78 7.46 9.86 -21.75
N THR A 79 8.43 8.94 -21.90
CA THR A 79 8.20 7.58 -22.43
C THR A 79 8.14 6.57 -21.28
N PRO A 80 7.70 5.30 -21.51
CA PRO A 80 7.53 4.33 -20.44
C PRO A 80 8.80 4.11 -19.61
N ILE A 81 8.65 4.21 -18.27
CA ILE A 81 9.69 3.92 -17.31
C ILE A 81 9.55 2.46 -16.89
N ALA A 82 10.54 1.63 -17.21
CA ALA A 82 10.58 0.25 -16.76
C ALA A 82 11.50 0.10 -15.55
N LEU A 83 10.97 -0.46 -14.46
CA LEU A 83 11.66 -0.70 -13.21
C LEU A 83 11.74 -2.21 -12.95
N LEU A 84 12.94 -2.70 -12.61
CA LEU A 84 13.20 -4.11 -12.32
C LEU A 84 13.82 -4.27 -10.94
N ILE A 85 13.37 -5.27 -10.19
CA ILE A 85 13.90 -5.68 -8.89
C ILE A 85 14.16 -7.19 -8.94
N ARG A 86 15.42 -7.62 -8.78
CA ARG A 86 15.78 -9.03 -8.80
C ARG A 86 15.39 -9.73 -7.49
N ASN A 87 14.99 -10.99 -7.59
CA ASN A 87 14.77 -11.83 -6.42
C ASN A 87 16.09 -12.54 -6.07
N GLU A 88 16.61 -12.31 -4.85
CA GLU A 88 17.94 -12.81 -4.43
C GLU A 88 17.86 -13.96 -3.42
N ASP A 89 16.92 -13.93 -2.46
CA ASP A 89 16.80 -14.89 -1.36
C ASP A 89 15.52 -15.73 -1.43
N GLN A 90 15.24 -16.29 -2.60
CA GLN A 90 14.12 -17.22 -2.79
C GLN A 90 14.54 -18.63 -2.39
N ARG A 91 13.69 -19.32 -1.57
CA ARG A 91 13.93 -20.70 -1.13
C ARG A 91 12.75 -21.59 -1.52
N SER A 92 12.74 -22.03 -2.77
CA SER A 92 11.66 -22.87 -3.32
C SER A 92 11.45 -24.20 -2.57
N ARG A 93 12.50 -24.71 -1.89
CA ARG A 93 12.44 -25.95 -1.10
C ARG A 93 11.52 -25.86 0.12
N ASP A 94 11.28 -24.65 0.65
CA ASP A 94 10.43 -24.42 1.82
C ASP A 94 8.93 -24.70 1.54
N TYR A 95 8.55 -24.91 0.28
CA TYR A 95 7.16 -25.08 -0.16
C TYR A 95 6.84 -26.48 -0.70
N GLY A 96 7.79 -27.41 -0.67
CA GLY A 96 7.58 -28.79 -1.20
C GLY A 96 6.42 -29.51 -0.53
N ASP A 97 6.34 -29.46 0.81
CA ASP A 97 5.32 -30.16 1.60
C ASP A 97 3.89 -29.64 1.34
N ILE A 98 3.74 -28.37 0.92
CA ILE A 98 2.45 -27.70 0.69
C ILE A 98 2.16 -27.45 -0.79
N ALA A 99 2.98 -28.01 -1.69
CA ALA A 99 2.84 -27.79 -3.13
C ALA A 99 1.45 -28.20 -3.67
N HIS A 100 0.88 -29.24 -3.12
CA HIS A 100 -0.43 -29.80 -3.51
C HIS A 100 -1.54 -29.58 -2.48
N GLN A 101 -1.30 -28.73 -1.48
CA GLN A 101 -2.25 -28.42 -0.42
C GLN A 101 -2.68 -26.96 -0.49
N PHE A 102 -3.90 -26.65 -0.03
CA PHE A 102 -4.40 -25.28 0.02
C PHE A 102 -4.21 -24.72 1.41
N ARG A 103 -3.38 -23.69 1.55
CA ARG A 103 -3.19 -23.00 2.84
C ARG A 103 -4.46 -22.27 3.24
N PRO A 104 -5.01 -22.51 4.47
CA PRO A 104 -6.16 -21.78 4.96
C PRO A 104 -5.93 -20.26 4.91
N ALA A 105 -6.96 -19.50 4.54
CA ALA A 105 -6.95 -18.04 4.40
C ALA A 105 -5.91 -17.46 3.40
N HIS A 106 -5.18 -18.31 2.66
CA HIS A 106 -4.32 -17.91 1.54
C HIS A 106 -5.09 -17.96 0.21
N ALA A 107 -4.51 -17.42 -0.86
CA ALA A 107 -5.14 -17.37 -2.19
C ALA A 107 -5.05 -18.70 -2.98
N ASP A 108 -4.47 -19.74 -2.43
CA ASP A 108 -4.15 -21.01 -3.13
C ASP A 108 -5.35 -21.62 -3.83
N TRP A 109 -6.45 -21.82 -3.10
CA TRP A 109 -7.69 -22.35 -3.65
C TRP A 109 -8.28 -21.45 -4.74
N GLY A 110 -8.36 -20.14 -4.52
CA GLY A 110 -8.93 -19.21 -5.48
C GLY A 110 -8.16 -19.18 -6.81
N TYR A 111 -6.82 -19.24 -6.75
CA TYR A 111 -5.98 -19.33 -7.95
C TYR A 111 -6.14 -20.66 -8.67
N TRP A 112 -6.15 -21.78 -7.92
CA TRP A 112 -6.38 -23.10 -8.48
C TRP A 112 -7.75 -23.20 -9.17
N ALA A 113 -8.80 -22.79 -8.50
CA ALA A 113 -10.15 -22.86 -9.03
C ALA A 113 -10.35 -21.97 -10.26
N LYS A 114 -9.66 -20.82 -10.31
CA LYS A 114 -9.81 -19.86 -11.41
C LYS A 114 -8.96 -20.20 -12.63
N PHE A 115 -7.69 -20.53 -12.40
CA PHE A 115 -6.69 -20.67 -13.48
C PHE A 115 -6.35 -22.12 -13.81
N GLY A 116 -6.75 -23.10 -13.00
CA GLY A 116 -6.38 -24.52 -13.14
C GLY A 116 -4.92 -24.82 -12.86
N ILE A 117 -4.11 -23.79 -12.57
CA ILE A 117 -2.68 -23.88 -12.25
C ILE A 117 -2.32 -22.78 -11.24
N ARG A 118 -1.39 -23.07 -10.36
CA ARG A 118 -0.76 -22.09 -9.47
C ARG A 118 0.72 -22.35 -9.30
N ASP A 119 1.51 -21.33 -9.05
CA ASP A 119 2.86 -21.47 -8.52
C ASP A 119 2.78 -21.65 -6.99
N PRO A 120 3.10 -22.81 -6.42
CA PRO A 120 3.02 -23.02 -4.97
C PRO A 120 4.12 -22.27 -4.20
N ARG A 121 5.18 -21.85 -4.90
CA ARG A 121 6.34 -21.21 -4.29
C ARG A 121 5.98 -19.79 -3.81
N GLY A 122 5.90 -19.59 -2.49
CA GLY A 122 5.64 -18.29 -1.86
C GLY A 122 4.30 -17.64 -2.19
N GLY A 123 3.46 -18.25 -3.03
CA GLY A 123 2.16 -17.73 -3.45
C GLY A 123 2.17 -16.91 -4.74
N GLY A 124 3.25 -16.92 -5.52
CA GLY A 124 3.31 -16.31 -6.85
C GLY A 124 2.85 -14.85 -6.85
N ARG A 125 1.83 -14.54 -7.67
CA ARG A 125 1.20 -13.22 -7.79
C ARG A 125 0.40 -12.78 -6.55
N ALA A 126 -0.03 -13.72 -5.69
CA ALA A 126 -0.75 -13.39 -4.45
C ALA A 126 0.19 -12.97 -3.29
N SER A 127 1.50 -13.04 -3.49
CA SER A 127 2.50 -12.72 -2.48
C SER A 127 2.60 -11.22 -2.22
N ALA A 128 2.74 -10.83 -0.95
CA ALA A 128 3.07 -9.46 -0.56
C ALA A 128 4.43 -8.97 -1.10
N ARG A 129 5.28 -9.87 -1.61
CA ARG A 129 6.54 -9.52 -2.30
C ARG A 129 6.31 -8.56 -3.47
N LEU A 130 5.20 -8.71 -4.19
CA LEU A 130 4.87 -7.89 -5.36
C LEU A 130 4.63 -6.42 -5.02
N THR A 131 4.35 -6.10 -3.76
CA THR A 131 4.20 -4.70 -3.33
C THR A 131 5.49 -3.89 -3.47
N ALA A 132 6.66 -4.53 -3.65
CA ALA A 132 7.91 -3.81 -3.92
C ALA A 132 7.83 -3.06 -5.27
N SER A 133 7.29 -3.68 -6.33
CA SER A 133 7.11 -2.99 -7.61
C SER A 133 6.06 -1.87 -7.52
N THR A 134 5.03 -2.02 -6.68
CA THR A 134 4.07 -0.95 -6.41
C THR A 134 4.72 0.22 -5.66
N VAL A 135 5.58 -0.06 -4.67
CA VAL A 135 6.33 0.98 -3.96
C VAL A 135 7.32 1.69 -4.88
N ALA A 136 7.98 0.96 -5.77
CA ALA A 136 8.87 1.56 -6.77
C ALA A 136 8.13 2.55 -7.69
N ALA A 137 6.96 2.16 -8.22
CA ALA A 137 6.12 3.06 -9.01
C ALA A 137 5.57 4.23 -8.17
N GLY A 138 5.15 3.95 -6.94
CA GLY A 138 4.67 4.96 -6.00
C GLY A 138 5.73 5.99 -5.63
N ALA A 139 7.01 5.61 -5.57
CA ALA A 139 8.12 6.53 -5.34
C ALA A 139 8.23 7.59 -6.45
N VAL A 140 8.07 7.19 -7.71
CA VAL A 140 8.02 8.12 -8.86
C VAL A 140 6.85 9.08 -8.72
N ALA A 141 5.66 8.57 -8.37
CA ALA A 141 4.46 9.38 -8.16
C ALA A 141 4.62 10.34 -6.97
N LYS A 142 5.10 9.87 -5.80
CA LYS A 142 5.36 10.69 -4.60
C LYS A 142 6.31 11.84 -4.92
N LYS A 143 7.40 11.55 -5.65
CA LYS A 143 8.37 12.58 -6.02
C LYS A 143 7.71 13.65 -6.90
N TRP A 144 7.02 13.27 -7.94
CA TRP A 144 6.36 14.23 -8.83
C TRP A 144 5.32 15.09 -8.09
N LEU A 145 4.47 14.44 -7.26
CA LEU A 145 3.45 15.12 -6.47
C LEU A 145 4.05 16.13 -5.49
N LYS A 146 5.15 15.76 -4.83
CA LYS A 146 5.86 16.64 -3.91
C LYS A 146 6.50 17.82 -4.63
N ASP A 147 7.25 17.54 -5.70
CA ASP A 147 8.05 18.56 -6.40
C ASP A 147 7.17 19.58 -7.16
N ASN A 148 6.00 19.14 -7.67
CA ASN A 148 5.14 20.00 -8.49
C ASN A 148 3.93 20.58 -7.74
N LEU A 149 3.44 19.92 -6.70
CA LEU A 149 2.20 20.30 -6.01
C LEU A 149 2.37 20.43 -4.49
N GLY A 150 3.53 20.10 -3.92
CA GLY A 150 3.75 20.10 -2.47
C GLY A 150 2.99 19.00 -1.72
N ILE A 151 2.41 18.03 -2.43
CA ILE A 151 1.65 16.94 -1.81
C ILE A 151 2.59 15.98 -1.09
N THR A 152 2.27 15.67 0.16
CA THR A 152 2.98 14.68 0.97
C THR A 152 2.02 13.57 1.38
N VAL A 153 2.44 12.32 1.23
CA VAL A 153 1.68 11.13 1.64
C VAL A 153 2.47 10.39 2.71
N ARG A 154 1.83 10.12 3.85
CA ARG A 154 2.41 9.44 5.02
C ARG A 154 1.45 8.40 5.55
N ALA A 155 1.97 7.31 6.13
CA ALA A 155 1.16 6.32 6.82
C ALA A 155 1.75 5.95 8.18
N ARG A 156 0.90 5.61 9.12
CA ARG A 156 1.29 5.18 10.46
C ARG A 156 0.46 4.00 10.94
N LEU A 157 1.02 3.22 11.84
CA LEU A 157 0.30 2.20 12.58
C LEU A 157 -0.68 2.88 13.54
N THR A 158 -1.94 2.43 13.55
CA THR A 158 -2.98 2.89 14.49
C THR A 158 -3.43 1.78 15.42
N LYS A 159 -3.23 0.50 15.01
CA LYS A 159 -3.56 -0.64 15.86
C LYS A 159 -2.70 -1.85 15.51
N LEU A 160 -2.21 -2.56 16.54
CA LEU A 160 -1.55 -3.85 16.42
C LEU A 160 -2.38 -4.90 17.16
N GLY A 161 -3.04 -5.80 16.41
CA GLY A 161 -4.05 -6.68 16.99
C GLY A 161 -5.15 -5.89 17.69
N ALA A 162 -5.32 -6.07 18.99
CA ALA A 162 -6.29 -5.33 19.81
C ALA A 162 -5.70 -4.08 20.48
N THR A 163 -4.40 -3.82 20.33
CA THR A 163 -3.71 -2.69 21.00
C THR A 163 -3.78 -1.45 20.11
N ASP A 164 -4.39 -0.39 20.62
CA ASP A 164 -4.42 0.92 19.96
C ASP A 164 -3.05 1.60 20.06
N VAL A 165 -2.60 2.22 18.95
CA VAL A 165 -1.37 3.00 18.86
C VAL A 165 -1.72 4.47 18.72
N LEU A 166 -1.47 5.22 19.76
CA LEU A 166 -1.82 6.63 19.87
C LEU A 166 -0.94 7.49 18.96
N PHE A 167 -1.46 8.62 18.53
CA PHE A 167 -0.69 9.60 17.77
C PHE A 167 0.03 10.57 18.72
N GLU A 168 1.30 10.80 18.48
CA GLU A 168 2.13 11.80 19.16
C GLU A 168 2.73 12.75 18.12
N ASP A 169 3.59 12.22 17.21
CA ASP A 169 4.26 13.03 16.19
C ASP A 169 4.58 12.20 14.93
N TRP A 170 4.40 12.80 13.76
CA TRP A 170 4.71 12.19 12.48
C TRP A 170 6.21 11.92 12.28
N SER A 171 7.11 12.66 12.91
CA SER A 171 8.56 12.46 12.79
C SER A 171 9.03 11.11 13.35
N LEU A 172 8.20 10.47 14.18
CA LEU A 172 8.51 9.21 14.84
C LEU A 172 8.32 7.98 13.94
N ILE A 173 7.57 8.09 12.84
CA ILE A 173 7.17 6.91 12.04
C ILE A 173 8.35 6.15 11.44
N ASP A 174 9.39 6.83 11.01
CA ASP A 174 10.59 6.22 10.42
C ASP A 174 11.69 5.95 11.47
N ALA A 175 11.47 6.32 12.74
CA ALA A 175 12.43 6.13 13.83
C ALA A 175 12.27 4.77 14.54
N ASN A 176 11.26 3.97 14.18
CA ASN A 176 10.95 2.69 14.81
C ASN A 176 10.45 1.66 13.79
N PRO A 177 10.55 0.34 14.08
CA PRO A 177 10.20 -0.70 13.14
C PRO A 177 8.69 -0.93 12.95
N PHE A 178 7.84 -0.15 13.61
CA PHE A 178 6.38 -0.30 13.58
C PHE A 178 5.69 0.75 12.74
N PHE A 179 6.39 1.77 12.28
CA PHE A 179 5.78 2.99 11.75
C PHE A 179 4.78 3.62 12.74
N ALA A 180 5.05 3.46 14.03
CA ALA A 180 4.25 4.03 15.10
C ALA A 180 4.61 5.50 15.31
N ALA A 181 3.60 6.36 15.34
CA ALA A 181 3.76 7.78 15.64
C ALA A 181 3.72 8.06 17.16
N ASN A 182 4.27 7.16 17.96
CA ASN A 182 4.33 7.26 19.42
C ASN A 182 5.54 6.52 19.97
N ALA A 183 6.44 7.24 20.62
CA ALA A 183 7.68 6.66 21.15
C ALA A 183 7.45 5.82 22.41
N SER A 184 6.52 6.20 23.28
CA SER A 184 6.30 5.56 24.58
C SER A 184 5.70 4.16 24.49
N GLN A 185 5.08 3.80 23.36
CA GLN A 185 4.42 2.50 23.17
C GLN A 185 5.33 1.44 22.53
N ILE A 186 6.51 1.78 22.04
CA ILE A 186 7.38 0.88 21.25
C ILE A 186 7.73 -0.39 22.03
N GLU A 187 8.13 -0.28 23.30
CA GLU A 187 8.48 -1.44 24.14
C GLU A 187 7.30 -2.42 24.28
N ALA A 188 6.09 -1.90 24.48
CA ALA A 188 4.89 -2.74 24.58
C ALA A 188 4.56 -3.45 23.25
N LEU A 189 4.73 -2.77 22.11
CA LEU A 189 4.54 -3.35 20.80
C LEU A 189 5.58 -4.43 20.49
N GLU A 190 6.84 -4.23 20.91
CA GLU A 190 7.89 -5.24 20.80
C GLU A 190 7.58 -6.49 21.62
N ALA A 191 7.16 -6.31 22.87
CA ALA A 191 6.78 -7.42 23.75
C ALA A 191 5.59 -8.22 23.17
N GLN A 192 4.59 -7.53 22.61
CA GLN A 192 3.45 -8.15 21.94
C GLN A 192 3.89 -8.99 20.73
N MET A 193 4.76 -8.45 19.88
CA MET A 193 5.26 -9.19 18.70
C MET A 193 6.13 -10.38 19.09
N ASP A 194 6.92 -10.27 20.15
CA ASP A 194 7.70 -11.40 20.67
C ASP A 194 6.79 -12.52 21.21
N ALA A 195 5.68 -12.18 21.87
CA ALA A 195 4.68 -13.16 22.31
C ALA A 195 4.00 -13.87 21.12
N VAL A 196 3.57 -13.12 20.11
CA VAL A 196 2.99 -13.67 18.87
C VAL A 196 3.97 -14.60 18.15
N ARG A 197 5.24 -14.22 18.05
CA ARG A 197 6.27 -15.06 17.43
C ARG A 197 6.52 -16.35 18.19
N LYS A 198 6.51 -16.29 19.52
CA LYS A 198 6.69 -17.48 20.40
C LYS A 198 5.51 -18.44 20.29
N SER A 199 4.28 -17.95 20.14
CA SER A 199 3.10 -18.81 19.96
C SER A 199 3.06 -19.53 18.60
N GLY A 200 3.86 -19.08 17.61
CA GLY A 200 3.81 -19.61 16.25
C GLY A 200 2.62 -19.12 15.43
N ASP A 201 1.88 -18.17 15.93
CA ASP A 201 0.71 -17.55 15.31
C ASP A 201 1.04 -16.22 14.62
N SER A 202 0.04 -15.50 14.18
CA SER A 202 0.12 -14.20 13.51
C SER A 202 -0.94 -13.24 14.03
N ILE A 203 -0.75 -11.95 13.78
CA ILE A 203 -1.63 -10.89 14.25
C ILE A 203 -1.91 -9.89 13.13
N GLY A 204 -3.10 -9.28 13.13
CA GLY A 204 -3.47 -8.22 12.20
C GLY A 204 -3.02 -6.84 12.66
N ALA A 205 -3.26 -5.85 11.82
CA ALA A 205 -2.95 -4.45 12.11
C ALA A 205 -3.97 -3.51 11.44
N GLU A 206 -4.05 -2.30 11.96
CA GLU A 206 -4.71 -1.18 11.30
C GLU A 206 -3.68 -0.07 11.07
N LEU A 207 -3.72 0.54 9.89
CA LEU A 207 -2.91 1.70 9.57
C LEU A 207 -3.81 2.84 9.09
N MET A 208 -3.38 4.07 9.36
CA MET A 208 -3.91 5.29 8.78
C MET A 208 -2.94 5.79 7.72
N VAL A 209 -3.45 6.19 6.57
CA VAL A 209 -2.71 6.94 5.56
C VAL A 209 -3.32 8.33 5.41
N GLU A 210 -2.44 9.34 5.33
CA GLU A 210 -2.80 10.74 5.20
C GLU A 210 -2.06 11.35 4.00
N ALA A 211 -2.80 12.10 3.17
CA ALA A 211 -2.21 12.94 2.14
C ALA A 211 -2.53 14.41 2.43
N THR A 212 -1.49 15.23 2.56
CA THR A 212 -1.59 16.67 2.80
C THR A 212 -1.12 17.47 1.59
N GLY A 213 -1.61 18.72 1.45
CA GLY A 213 -1.27 19.57 0.31
C GLY A 213 -2.04 19.22 -0.98
N VAL A 214 -3.00 18.32 -0.91
CA VAL A 214 -3.85 18.00 -2.07
C VAL A 214 -4.77 19.17 -2.36
N PRO A 215 -4.71 19.76 -3.57
CA PRO A 215 -5.60 20.88 -3.90
C PRO A 215 -7.07 20.44 -3.99
N ALA A 216 -7.99 21.36 -3.86
CA ALA A 216 -9.38 21.10 -4.19
C ALA A 216 -9.53 20.79 -5.70
N GLY A 217 -10.41 19.84 -6.04
CA GLY A 217 -10.75 19.54 -7.43
C GLY A 217 -10.30 18.18 -7.96
N PHE A 218 -9.48 17.40 -7.24
CA PHE A 218 -9.12 16.05 -7.70
C PHE A 218 -10.30 15.10 -7.56
N GLY A 219 -10.54 14.32 -8.60
CA GLY A 219 -11.67 13.42 -8.70
C GLY A 219 -12.84 14.01 -9.49
N ASN A 220 -13.76 13.15 -9.87
CA ASN A 220 -14.91 13.50 -10.74
C ASN A 220 -16.20 12.88 -10.19
N PRO A 221 -17.33 13.59 -10.35
CA PRO A 221 -18.62 12.98 -10.02
C PRO A 221 -18.91 11.87 -11.00
N VAL A 222 -19.56 11.04 -10.67
CA VAL A 222 -20.26 9.84 -10.35
C VAL A 222 -19.28 8.67 -10.35
N TYR A 223 -18.65 8.34 -11.48
CA TYR A 223 -17.80 7.14 -11.61
C TYR A 223 -16.29 7.42 -11.42
N GLY A 224 -15.88 8.69 -11.48
CA GLY A 224 -14.49 9.10 -11.23
C GLY A 224 -14.23 9.57 -9.80
N ARG A 225 -15.08 9.23 -8.84
CA ARG A 225 -14.97 9.64 -7.44
C ARG A 225 -13.62 9.24 -6.83
N LEU A 226 -12.95 10.23 -6.21
CA LEU A 226 -11.63 10.03 -5.63
C LEU A 226 -11.68 9.07 -4.43
N ASP A 227 -12.69 9.18 -3.55
CA ASP A 227 -12.90 8.26 -2.44
C ASP A 227 -13.06 6.80 -2.91
N ALA A 228 -13.85 6.57 -3.96
CA ALA A 228 -14.05 5.25 -4.54
C ALA A 228 -12.74 4.70 -5.17
N LYS A 229 -11.99 5.52 -5.91
CA LYS A 229 -10.70 5.12 -6.49
C LYS A 229 -9.67 4.78 -5.39
N LEU A 230 -9.58 5.61 -4.34
CA LEU A 230 -8.70 5.36 -3.20
C LEU A 230 -9.10 4.07 -2.46
N ALA A 231 -10.38 3.90 -2.16
CA ALA A 231 -10.87 2.70 -1.47
C ALA A 231 -10.60 1.42 -2.29
N ALA A 232 -10.85 1.45 -3.61
CA ALA A 232 -10.59 0.32 -4.50
C ALA A 232 -9.08 -0.01 -4.57
N ALA A 233 -8.22 0.99 -4.70
CA ALA A 233 -6.78 0.80 -4.78
C ALA A 233 -6.20 0.27 -3.47
N LEU A 234 -6.61 0.82 -2.33
CA LEU A 234 -6.21 0.36 -1.00
C LEU A 234 -6.71 -1.06 -0.70
N MET A 235 -7.97 -1.38 -1.07
CA MET A 235 -8.52 -2.74 -0.94
C MET A 235 -7.77 -3.75 -1.81
N GLY A 236 -7.16 -3.31 -2.92
CA GLY A 236 -6.32 -4.13 -3.79
C GLY A 236 -4.97 -4.55 -3.18
N VAL A 237 -4.55 -3.94 -2.07
CA VAL A 237 -3.30 -4.31 -1.39
C VAL A 237 -3.45 -5.66 -0.70
N ASN A 238 -2.43 -6.51 -0.82
CA ASN A 238 -2.42 -7.85 -0.21
C ASN A 238 -2.74 -7.78 1.29
N ALA A 239 -3.62 -8.69 1.74
CA ALA A 239 -4.09 -8.83 3.12
C ALA A 239 -5.04 -7.72 3.63
N VAL A 240 -5.30 -6.67 2.89
CA VAL A 240 -6.32 -5.67 3.26
C VAL A 240 -7.71 -6.31 3.28
N LYS A 241 -8.52 -5.96 4.29
CA LYS A 241 -9.88 -6.46 4.51
C LYS A 241 -10.90 -5.37 4.84
N GLY A 242 -10.45 -4.17 5.09
CA GLY A 242 -11.30 -3.02 5.34
C GLY A 242 -10.60 -1.73 4.93
N VAL A 243 -11.35 -0.80 4.38
CA VAL A 243 -10.91 0.55 4.04
C VAL A 243 -12.01 1.52 4.48
N GLU A 244 -11.63 2.56 5.17
CA GLU A 244 -12.51 3.65 5.57
C GLU A 244 -11.92 4.98 5.10
N ILE A 245 -12.75 5.88 4.59
CA ILE A 245 -12.37 7.26 4.24
C ILE A 245 -12.97 8.21 5.27
N GLY A 246 -12.16 9.09 5.84
CA GLY A 246 -12.58 9.97 6.92
C GLY A 246 -13.07 9.18 8.14
N GLU A 247 -14.26 9.51 8.65
CA GLU A 247 -14.90 8.81 9.78
C GLU A 247 -15.28 7.36 9.46
N GLY A 248 -15.45 7.02 8.18
CA GLY A 248 -15.77 5.65 7.78
C GLY A 248 -17.06 5.16 8.43
N PHE A 249 -17.01 3.98 9.07
CA PHE A 249 -18.17 3.40 9.74
C PHE A 249 -18.66 4.19 10.96
N ALA A 250 -17.80 4.99 11.59
CA ALA A 250 -18.18 5.85 12.72
C ALA A 250 -19.23 6.91 12.31
N ALA A 251 -19.21 7.34 11.03
CA ALA A 251 -20.19 8.28 10.49
C ALA A 251 -21.66 7.83 10.66
N ALA A 252 -21.91 6.52 10.69
CA ALA A 252 -23.27 5.98 10.89
C ALA A 252 -23.86 6.35 12.27
N GLY A 253 -23.02 6.63 13.26
CA GLY A 253 -23.42 7.08 14.61
C GLY A 253 -23.55 8.60 14.77
N LEU A 254 -23.20 9.38 13.75
CA LEU A 254 -23.22 10.83 13.79
C LEU A 254 -24.58 11.37 13.32
N THR A 255 -24.91 12.57 13.74
CA THR A 255 -26.02 13.36 13.19
C THR A 255 -25.51 14.24 12.04
N GLY A 256 -26.43 14.75 11.21
CA GLY A 256 -26.04 15.67 10.13
C GLY A 256 -25.25 16.89 10.63
N THR A 257 -25.55 17.40 11.81
CA THR A 257 -24.85 18.56 12.41
C THR A 257 -23.47 18.18 12.98
N THR A 258 -23.32 16.98 13.57
CA THR A 258 -22.04 16.54 14.16
C THR A 258 -21.09 15.99 13.10
N ASN A 259 -21.60 15.55 11.94
CA ASN A 259 -20.78 15.11 10.81
C ASN A 259 -20.44 16.25 9.83
N ALA A 260 -20.99 17.47 10.02
CA ALA A 260 -20.78 18.55 9.08
C ALA A 260 -19.38 19.14 9.21
N ASP A 261 -18.60 19.10 8.14
CA ASP A 261 -17.35 19.84 8.01
C ASP A 261 -17.66 21.29 7.65
N CYS A 262 -17.85 22.14 8.67
CA CYS A 262 -18.19 23.54 8.48
C CYS A 262 -17.02 24.32 7.90
N MET A 263 -17.33 25.35 7.09
CA MET A 263 -16.34 26.19 6.43
C MET A 263 -16.24 27.56 7.11
N THR A 264 -15.02 28.04 7.25
CA THR A 264 -14.69 29.44 7.60
C THR A 264 -13.82 30.04 6.48
N ARG A 265 -13.40 31.29 6.68
CA ARG A 265 -12.44 31.90 5.74
C ARG A 265 -11.05 31.25 5.79
N GLU A 266 -10.72 30.60 6.89
CA GLU A 266 -9.44 29.90 7.11
C GLU A 266 -9.47 28.46 6.64
N GLY A 267 -10.64 27.95 6.21
CA GLY A 267 -10.83 26.58 5.74
C GLY A 267 -11.88 25.81 6.52
N PHE A 268 -11.79 24.47 6.49
CA PHE A 268 -12.71 23.60 7.20
C PHE A 268 -12.38 23.51 8.69
N THR A 269 -13.42 23.48 9.54
CA THR A 269 -13.27 23.41 11.01
C THR A 269 -13.12 21.97 11.51
N SER A 270 -13.41 20.98 10.66
CA SER A 270 -13.30 19.55 10.92
C SER A 270 -12.97 18.80 9.61
N ASN A 271 -12.81 17.49 9.67
CA ASN A 271 -12.48 16.68 8.50
C ASN A 271 -13.12 15.28 8.59
N HIS A 272 -14.41 15.23 8.93
CA HIS A 272 -15.17 13.98 9.02
C HIS A 272 -15.26 13.25 7.68
N ALA A 273 -15.35 14.03 6.57
CA ALA A 273 -15.38 13.49 5.22
C ALA A 273 -14.02 12.97 4.72
N GLY A 274 -12.94 13.16 5.48
CA GLY A 274 -11.60 12.72 5.09
C GLY A 274 -11.07 13.43 3.84
N GLY A 275 -11.35 14.75 3.70
CA GLY A 275 -10.84 15.58 2.62
C GLY A 275 -11.56 15.43 1.28
N ILE A 276 -12.65 14.68 1.22
CA ILE A 276 -13.36 14.38 -0.05
C ILE A 276 -14.87 14.56 0.16
N LEU A 277 -15.47 15.47 -0.62
CA LEU A 277 -16.91 15.69 -0.66
C LEU A 277 -17.44 15.49 -2.08
N GLY A 278 -18.50 14.71 -2.24
CA GLY A 278 -19.06 14.40 -3.55
C GLY A 278 -18.10 13.67 -4.51
N GLY A 279 -17.04 13.07 -3.98
CA GLY A 279 -16.01 12.38 -4.76
C GLY A 279 -14.88 13.29 -5.26
N ILE A 280 -14.83 14.53 -4.78
CA ILE A 280 -13.86 15.56 -5.18
C ILE A 280 -13.10 16.04 -3.94
N SER A 281 -11.78 16.21 -4.04
CA SER A 281 -10.95 16.72 -2.96
C SER A 281 -11.30 18.16 -2.58
N THR A 282 -11.18 18.50 -1.29
CA THR A 282 -11.62 19.77 -0.71
C THR A 282 -10.48 20.66 -0.23
N SER A 283 -9.23 20.31 -0.46
CA SER A 283 -8.00 20.86 0.15
C SER A 283 -7.76 20.49 1.62
N ALA A 284 -8.73 19.94 2.33
CA ALA A 284 -8.47 19.31 3.62
C ALA A 284 -7.61 18.03 3.44
N PRO A 285 -6.87 17.58 4.47
CA PRO A 285 -6.09 16.34 4.39
C PRO A 285 -6.96 15.15 3.99
N ILE A 286 -6.50 14.38 2.99
CA ILE A 286 -7.16 13.12 2.65
C ILE A 286 -6.72 12.07 3.65
N THR A 287 -7.69 11.44 4.32
CA THR A 287 -7.43 10.42 5.34
C THR A 287 -8.17 9.12 5.04
N ALA A 288 -7.44 8.00 5.18
CA ALA A 288 -8.02 6.67 5.08
C ALA A 288 -7.46 5.74 6.16
N ARG A 289 -8.31 4.85 6.71
CA ARG A 289 -7.90 3.77 7.60
C ARG A 289 -8.00 2.43 6.87
N VAL A 290 -7.04 1.55 7.14
CA VAL A 290 -6.89 0.27 6.42
C VAL A 290 -6.68 -0.86 7.40
N ALA A 291 -7.60 -1.83 7.41
CA ALA A 291 -7.51 -3.03 8.22
C ALA A 291 -6.77 -4.14 7.45
N ILE A 292 -5.73 -4.69 8.04
CA ILE A 292 -4.91 -5.76 7.49
C ILE A 292 -5.08 -7.02 8.31
N LYS A 293 -5.51 -8.11 7.67
CA LYS A 293 -5.70 -9.41 8.35
C LYS A 293 -4.38 -10.01 8.81
N PRO A 294 -4.41 -10.92 9.81
CA PRO A 294 -3.26 -11.73 10.18
C PRO A 294 -2.67 -12.47 8.98
N THR A 295 -1.36 -12.71 9.00
CA THR A 295 -0.67 -13.52 8.00
C THR A 295 -1.24 -14.94 8.00
N PRO A 296 -1.68 -15.48 6.85
CA PRO A 296 -2.29 -16.82 6.82
C PRO A 296 -1.29 -17.97 6.99
N SER A 297 0.00 -17.68 6.80
CA SER A 297 1.07 -18.67 6.94
C SER A 297 1.54 -18.73 8.39
N VAL A 298 0.98 -19.67 9.16
CA VAL A 298 1.31 -19.89 10.58
C VAL A 298 1.98 -21.24 10.78
N ARG A 299 2.68 -21.42 11.91
CA ARG A 299 3.35 -22.66 12.29
C ARG A 299 2.44 -23.63 13.06
N LEU A 300 1.21 -23.21 13.31
CA LEU A 300 0.18 -24.05 13.93
C LEU A 300 -0.50 -24.92 12.88
N PRO A 301 -0.86 -26.17 13.20
CA PRO A 301 -1.57 -27.05 12.29
C PRO A 301 -3.00 -26.55 12.05
N LEU A 302 -3.39 -26.46 10.78
CA LEU A 302 -4.72 -26.03 10.37
C LEU A 302 -5.33 -27.03 9.40
N LYS A 303 -6.62 -27.34 9.56
CA LYS A 303 -7.36 -28.23 8.65
C LYS A 303 -7.55 -27.59 7.28
N SER A 304 -7.37 -28.35 6.22
CA SER A 304 -7.56 -27.93 4.84
C SER A 304 -7.82 -29.10 3.91
N LEU A 305 -7.77 -28.86 2.59
CA LEU A 305 -7.84 -29.88 1.55
C LEU A 305 -6.57 -29.86 0.69
N ASP A 306 -6.28 -31.00 0.08
CA ASP A 306 -5.33 -31.08 -1.03
C ASP A 306 -6.02 -30.90 -2.39
N GLU A 307 -5.25 -30.93 -3.48
CA GLU A 307 -5.74 -30.80 -4.86
C GLU A 307 -6.64 -31.97 -5.30
N ALA A 308 -6.56 -33.12 -4.63
CA ALA A 308 -7.39 -34.29 -4.87
C ALA A 308 -8.69 -34.28 -4.05
N GLY A 309 -8.86 -33.29 -3.15
CA GLY A 309 -10.01 -33.15 -2.28
C GLY A 309 -9.95 -33.93 -0.96
N ASN A 310 -8.77 -34.48 -0.61
CA ASN A 310 -8.60 -35.16 0.66
C ASN A 310 -8.43 -34.14 1.79
N GLU A 311 -8.98 -34.48 2.98
CA GLU A 311 -8.73 -33.70 4.21
C GLU A 311 -7.27 -33.84 4.64
N VAL A 312 -6.61 -32.70 4.88
CA VAL A 312 -5.21 -32.64 5.30
C VAL A 312 -5.04 -31.65 6.43
N GLU A 313 -3.94 -31.80 7.15
CA GLU A 313 -3.46 -30.81 8.11
C GLU A 313 -2.27 -30.06 7.52
N VAL A 314 -2.38 -28.74 7.43
CA VAL A 314 -1.37 -27.86 6.82
C VAL A 314 -0.63 -27.13 7.91
N VAL A 315 0.70 -27.28 7.92
CA VAL A 315 1.62 -26.48 8.75
C VAL A 315 2.54 -25.72 7.80
N THR A 316 2.50 -24.39 7.84
CA THR A 316 3.36 -23.61 6.96
C THR A 316 4.74 -23.42 7.58
N LYS A 317 5.73 -24.14 7.04
CA LYS A 317 7.15 -23.95 7.36
C LYS A 317 7.68 -22.79 6.52
N GLY A 318 8.61 -22.00 7.03
CA GLY A 318 9.22 -20.91 6.27
C GLY A 318 9.34 -19.60 7.07
N ARG A 319 9.83 -18.56 6.36
CA ARG A 319 10.11 -17.25 6.94
C ARG A 319 8.98 -16.27 6.59
N HIS A 320 7.94 -16.26 7.39
CA HIS A 320 6.78 -15.38 7.20
C HIS A 320 6.80 -14.22 8.20
N ASP A 321 6.19 -13.09 7.81
CA ASP A 321 5.94 -11.99 8.72
C ASP A 321 4.87 -12.41 9.74
N PRO A 322 5.10 -12.33 11.06
CA PRO A 322 4.04 -12.57 12.06
C PRO A 322 2.92 -11.52 11.95
N CYS A 323 3.24 -10.36 11.41
CA CYS A 323 2.28 -9.31 11.06
C CYS A 323 2.74 -8.60 9.78
N VAL A 324 2.03 -8.80 8.67
CA VAL A 324 2.37 -8.10 7.40
C VAL A 324 2.07 -6.60 7.47
N GLY A 325 1.23 -6.16 8.40
CA GLY A 325 0.91 -4.76 8.63
C GLY A 325 2.12 -3.89 8.99
N LEU A 326 3.14 -4.48 9.63
CA LEU A 326 4.37 -3.76 10.00
C LEU A 326 5.19 -3.27 8.79
N ARG A 327 4.86 -3.72 7.59
CA ARG A 327 5.53 -3.30 6.35
C ARG A 327 4.57 -2.62 5.38
N ALA A 328 3.35 -2.35 5.82
CA ALA A 328 2.31 -1.85 4.94
C ALA A 328 2.38 -0.32 4.75
N ALA A 329 2.92 0.44 5.69
CA ALA A 329 2.94 1.90 5.60
C ALA A 329 3.47 2.42 4.25
N PRO A 330 4.69 2.08 3.80
CA PRO A 330 5.19 2.56 2.50
C PRO A 330 4.39 2.00 1.30
N VAL A 331 3.71 0.86 1.45
CA VAL A 331 2.83 0.31 0.41
C VAL A 331 1.56 1.13 0.26
N LEU A 332 0.92 1.47 1.39
CA LEU A 332 -0.31 2.30 1.39
C LEU A 332 0.00 3.72 0.90
N GLU A 333 1.12 4.31 1.32
CA GLU A 333 1.60 5.59 0.81
C GLU A 333 1.77 5.55 -0.71
N ALA A 334 2.41 4.51 -1.24
CA ALA A 334 2.63 4.32 -2.67
C ALA A 334 1.31 4.23 -3.44
N VAL A 335 0.37 3.41 -2.95
CA VAL A 335 -0.94 3.22 -3.60
C VAL A 335 -1.74 4.51 -3.64
N VAL A 336 -1.78 5.27 -2.52
CA VAL A 336 -2.44 6.58 -2.47
C VAL A 336 -1.77 7.56 -3.43
N ALA A 337 -0.43 7.59 -3.48
CA ALA A 337 0.30 8.45 -4.39
C ALA A 337 0.01 8.14 -5.87
N LEU A 338 -0.11 6.85 -6.24
CA LEU A 338 -0.49 6.46 -7.61
C LEU A 338 -1.87 6.99 -8.00
N VAL A 339 -2.85 6.88 -7.10
CA VAL A 339 -4.22 7.41 -7.35
C VAL A 339 -4.21 8.93 -7.45
N LEU A 340 -3.47 9.62 -6.56
CA LEU A 340 -3.39 11.08 -6.59
C LEU A 340 -2.63 11.60 -7.81
N MET A 341 -1.59 10.88 -8.26
CA MET A 341 -0.84 11.22 -9.47
C MET A 341 -1.73 11.13 -10.71
N ASP A 342 -2.50 10.05 -10.85
CA ASP A 342 -3.45 9.89 -11.93
C ASP A 342 -4.54 10.97 -11.88
N ALA A 343 -5.08 11.26 -10.69
CA ALA A 343 -6.07 12.31 -10.48
C ALA A 343 -5.52 13.71 -10.84
N ALA A 344 -4.26 14.01 -10.52
CA ALA A 344 -3.61 15.27 -10.87
C ALA A 344 -3.50 15.45 -12.39
N LEU A 345 -3.10 14.39 -13.10
CA LEU A 345 -3.02 14.42 -14.57
C LEU A 345 -4.40 14.54 -15.21
N LEU A 346 -5.40 13.82 -14.71
CA LEU A 346 -6.80 13.91 -15.17
C LEU A 346 -7.36 15.32 -14.94
N GLN A 347 -7.15 15.89 -13.77
CA GLN A 347 -7.54 17.28 -13.47
C GLN A 347 -6.92 18.26 -14.47
N ARG A 348 -5.62 18.14 -14.69
CA ARG A 348 -4.89 18.98 -15.63
C ARG A 348 -5.40 18.84 -17.08
N ALA A 349 -5.73 17.63 -17.50
CA ALA A 349 -6.27 17.35 -18.83
C ALA A 349 -7.70 17.91 -19.00
N GLN A 350 -8.51 17.88 -17.93
CA GLN A 350 -9.93 18.28 -17.99
C GLN A 350 -10.12 19.80 -17.86
N VAL A 351 -9.40 20.45 -16.95
CA VAL A 351 -9.64 21.86 -16.60
C VAL A 351 -8.45 22.79 -16.87
N GLY A 352 -7.35 22.25 -17.40
CA GLY A 352 -6.15 23.02 -17.69
C GLY A 352 -5.49 23.56 -16.40
N ASN A 353 -5.20 24.86 -16.40
CA ASN A 353 -4.62 25.55 -15.24
C ASN A 353 -5.69 26.09 -14.27
N PHE A 354 -6.95 25.73 -14.44
CA PHE A 354 -8.01 26.06 -13.49
C PHE A 354 -7.78 25.27 -12.19
N GLY A 355 -7.13 25.89 -11.23
CA GLY A 355 -7.10 25.49 -9.86
C GLY A 355 -7.61 26.66 -9.05
N MET A 356 -8.83 26.61 -8.54
CA MET A 356 -9.24 27.58 -7.55
C MET A 356 -8.62 27.18 -6.21
N THR A 357 -7.56 27.87 -5.82
CA THR A 357 -7.25 28.00 -4.40
C THR A 357 -8.33 28.88 -3.77
N TYR A 358 -8.84 28.44 -2.63
CA TYR A 358 -9.84 29.20 -1.87
C TYR A 358 -9.31 30.63 -1.61
N GLY A 359 -9.97 31.64 -2.16
CA GLY A 359 -9.58 33.05 -2.02
C GLY A 359 -8.96 33.72 -3.25
N GLU A 360 -8.56 32.98 -4.28
CA GLU A 360 -8.18 33.55 -5.57
C GLU A 360 -9.40 33.63 -6.50
N LYS A 361 -9.77 34.81 -6.90
CA LYS A 361 -10.79 35.01 -7.94
C LYS A 361 -10.20 34.57 -9.27
N ALA A 362 -10.96 33.75 -10.02
CA ALA A 362 -10.67 33.43 -11.40
C ALA A 362 -10.55 34.69 -12.27
#